data_f11bb0ee4ffd278bf58d1fb140ba6bee
#
_entry.id   f11bb0ee4ffd278bf58d1fb140ba6bee
#
_cell.length_a   1.000
_cell.length_b   1.000
_cell.length_c   1.000
_cell.angle_alpha   90.00
_cell.angle_beta   90.00
_cell.angle_gamma   90.00
#
_symmetry.space_group_name_H-M   'P 1'
#
loop_
_entity.id
_entity.type
_entity.pdbx_description
1 polymer ?
#
loop_
_entity_poly.entity_id
_entity_poly.type
_entity_poly.pdbx_seq_one_letter_code
_entity_poly.pdbx_strand_id
1 'polypeptide(L)'
;MSTAKTLYDKIWDAHIVHNDPDGTCLLYIDRHLVHEVTSPQAFEGLRMSGRKVRAPEKTIAVPDHNVPTTSNRNDGIDNEESRIQVEALDKNAKDFGVHYYPVSDIRQGIVHIVGPEQGWTLPGMTVVCGDSHTATHGAFGALAHGIGTSEVEHVLATQTLIQKKSKNMKVEITGSLRPGVTAKDITMAVIGETGTAGGTGYVIEYCGQAIRELSMEGRMTVCNMAIEGGARAGLIAPDDKTFEYCRGRPHSPKGASWEMALAYWKTLFSDEEAKFDKVVTIKGEDIAPLVTWGTSPEDVLPITAAVPDPESFSGGKIEAVKRSLEYMGLEAGQKLSEIEIDTVFIGSCTNGRIEDLRAASEILKGKKVKDGMRAMVVPGSGLVRMQAEEEGIAEIFRKAGFEWRLAGCSMCLAMNPDQLAEGERCASTSNRNFEGRQGYRGRTHLVSPAMAAAAAITGKLTDVREIQ
;
A
#
# COMPACT_ATOMS: atom_id res chain seq x y z
N MET A 1 -31.13 -13.95 20.30
CA MET A 1 -29.95 -14.66 19.75
C MET A 1 -29.09 -13.60 19.09
N SER A 2 -27.81 -13.48 19.42
CA SER A 2 -26.90 -12.56 18.71
C SER A 2 -26.77 -13.07 17.27
N THR A 3 -27.02 -12.22 16.29
CA THR A 3 -26.77 -12.56 14.88
C THR A 3 -25.26 -12.69 14.68
N ALA A 4 -24.82 -13.73 13.97
CA ALA A 4 -23.42 -13.94 13.62
C ALA A 4 -22.87 -12.71 12.84
N LYS A 5 -21.66 -12.25 13.17
CA LYS A 5 -21.06 -11.02 12.67
C LYS A 5 -19.76 -11.28 11.95
N THR A 6 -19.51 -10.55 10.87
CA THR A 6 -18.19 -10.49 10.24
C THR A 6 -17.20 -9.70 11.11
N LEU A 7 -15.91 -9.82 10.84
CA LEU A 7 -14.88 -8.98 11.47
C LEU A 7 -15.20 -7.49 11.29
N TYR A 8 -15.59 -7.10 10.07
CA TYR A 8 -15.98 -5.72 9.77
C TYR A 8 -17.17 -5.28 10.63
N ASP A 9 -18.22 -6.12 10.76
CA ASP A 9 -19.38 -5.80 11.58
C ASP A 9 -19.01 -5.58 13.06
N LYS A 10 -18.12 -6.43 13.60
CA LYS A 10 -17.65 -6.33 14.98
C LYS A 10 -16.93 -5.01 15.24
N ILE A 11 -16.01 -4.62 14.34
CA ILE A 11 -15.25 -3.38 14.48
C ILE A 11 -16.18 -2.17 14.28
N TRP A 12 -17.01 -2.19 13.23
CA TRP A 12 -17.95 -1.11 12.94
C TRP A 12 -18.88 -0.84 14.13
N ASP A 13 -19.56 -1.87 14.61
CA ASP A 13 -20.55 -1.74 15.69
C ASP A 13 -19.92 -1.25 17.01
N ALA A 14 -18.65 -1.60 17.27
CA ALA A 14 -17.90 -1.15 18.45
C ALA A 14 -17.54 0.36 18.40
N HIS A 15 -17.58 0.99 17.21
CA HIS A 15 -17.15 2.38 17.01
C HIS A 15 -18.30 3.33 16.69
N ILE A 16 -19.54 2.85 16.62
CA ILE A 16 -20.71 3.70 16.39
C ILE A 16 -20.93 4.62 17.59
N VAL A 17 -20.90 5.93 17.36
CA VAL A 17 -21.26 6.95 18.32
C VAL A 17 -22.74 7.31 18.18
N HIS A 18 -23.24 7.39 16.94
CA HIS A 18 -24.62 7.71 16.63
C HIS A 18 -25.06 7.09 15.30
N ASN A 19 -26.32 6.69 15.22
CA ASN A 19 -26.94 6.22 13.98
C ASN A 19 -28.12 7.14 13.63
N ASP A 20 -28.13 7.66 12.42
CA ASP A 20 -29.26 8.38 11.87
C ASP A 20 -30.26 7.43 11.20
N PRO A 21 -31.55 7.82 11.13
CA PRO A 21 -32.60 6.97 10.53
C PRO A 21 -32.35 6.65 9.03
N ASP A 22 -31.55 7.46 8.32
CA ASP A 22 -31.21 7.26 6.90
C ASP A 22 -30.06 6.26 6.69
N GLY A 23 -29.56 5.66 7.78
CA GLY A 23 -28.42 4.73 7.78
C GLY A 23 -27.04 5.38 7.79
N THR A 24 -26.99 6.72 7.95
CA THR A 24 -25.74 7.44 8.19
C THR A 24 -25.29 7.24 9.62
N CYS A 25 -24.02 6.97 9.84
CA CYS A 25 -23.44 6.73 11.16
C CYS A 25 -22.36 7.77 11.47
N LEU A 26 -22.30 8.21 12.70
CA LEU A 26 -21.14 8.89 13.26
C LEU A 26 -20.22 7.84 13.87
N LEU A 27 -19.05 7.66 13.29
CA LEU A 27 -18.08 6.63 13.67
C LEU A 27 -16.94 7.27 14.44
N TYR A 28 -16.57 6.71 15.60
CA TYR A 28 -15.39 7.12 16.34
C TYR A 28 -14.13 6.66 15.62
N ILE A 29 -13.08 7.51 15.60
CA ILE A 29 -11.79 7.23 14.96
C ILE A 29 -10.71 7.11 16.04
N ASP A 30 -10.06 5.93 16.13
CA ASP A 30 -9.02 5.68 17.13
C ASP A 30 -7.69 6.33 16.77
N ARG A 31 -7.34 6.33 15.46
CA ARG A 31 -6.08 6.88 14.97
C ARG A 31 -6.27 7.69 13.71
N HIS A 32 -5.63 8.84 13.68
CA HIS A 32 -5.56 9.70 12.52
C HIS A 32 -4.12 9.85 12.07
N LEU A 33 -3.81 9.39 10.87
CA LEU A 33 -2.52 9.54 10.24
C LEU A 33 -2.58 10.74 9.28
N VAL A 34 -1.58 11.60 9.33
CA VAL A 34 -1.58 12.87 8.59
C VAL A 34 -0.26 13.02 7.84
N HIS A 35 -0.33 13.46 6.60
CA HIS A 35 0.85 13.79 5.79
C HIS A 35 0.70 15.17 5.13
N GLU A 36 1.74 15.64 4.44
CA GLU A 36 1.84 17.03 3.97
C GLU A 36 0.87 17.39 2.83
N VAL A 37 0.37 16.41 2.06
CA VAL A 37 -0.41 16.70 0.84
C VAL A 37 -1.86 17.11 1.16
N THR A 38 -2.54 16.42 2.07
CA THR A 38 -3.97 16.60 2.35
C THR A 38 -4.26 17.37 3.63
N SER A 39 -3.23 17.75 4.39
CA SER A 39 -3.41 18.37 5.71
C SER A 39 -3.35 19.90 5.75
N PRO A 40 -2.68 20.63 4.84
CA PRO A 40 -2.54 22.08 4.98
C PRO A 40 -3.88 22.81 5.08
N GLN A 41 -4.81 22.51 4.19
CA GLN A 41 -6.15 23.14 4.18
C GLN A 41 -6.98 22.72 5.39
N ALA A 42 -6.84 21.47 5.85
CA ALA A 42 -7.56 20.97 7.04
C ALA A 42 -7.12 21.72 8.32
N PHE A 43 -5.82 21.92 8.52
CA PHE A 43 -5.32 22.70 9.64
C PHE A 43 -5.67 24.19 9.53
N GLU A 44 -5.69 24.74 8.31
CA GLU A 44 -6.13 26.12 8.10
C GLU A 44 -7.61 26.31 8.44
N GLY A 45 -8.48 25.36 8.06
CA GLY A 45 -9.88 25.35 8.46
C GLY A 45 -10.07 25.35 9.98
N LEU A 46 -9.28 24.57 10.72
CA LEU A 46 -9.26 24.62 12.19
C LEU A 46 -8.87 26.00 12.72
N ARG A 47 -7.83 26.62 12.14
CA ARG A 47 -7.35 27.96 12.53
C ARG A 47 -8.42 29.02 12.32
N MET A 48 -9.03 29.05 11.12
CA MET A 48 -10.08 29.98 10.76
C MET A 48 -11.32 29.86 11.65
N SER A 49 -11.68 28.62 12.04
CA SER A 49 -12.82 28.34 12.92
C SER A 49 -12.48 28.45 14.41
N GLY A 50 -11.23 28.77 14.77
CA GLY A 50 -10.78 28.85 16.18
C GLY A 50 -10.80 27.51 16.91
N ARG A 51 -10.78 26.40 16.18
CA ARG A 51 -10.81 25.04 16.72
C ARG A 51 -9.41 24.50 17.00
N LYS A 52 -9.32 23.58 17.95
CA LYS A 52 -8.11 22.82 18.25
C LYS A 52 -8.23 21.40 17.69
N VAL A 53 -7.14 20.70 17.55
CA VAL A 53 -7.15 19.25 17.36
C VAL A 53 -7.72 18.61 18.62
N ARG A 54 -8.74 17.77 18.43
CA ARG A 54 -9.52 17.16 19.52
C ARG A 54 -8.71 16.19 20.37
N ALA A 55 -7.88 15.37 19.71
CA ALA A 55 -7.07 14.33 20.34
C ALA A 55 -5.68 14.26 19.68
N PRO A 56 -4.79 15.22 19.95
CA PRO A 56 -3.46 15.26 19.34
C PRO A 56 -2.62 14.01 19.66
N GLU A 57 -2.85 13.37 20.81
CA GLU A 57 -2.19 12.13 21.22
C GLU A 57 -2.66 10.89 20.41
N LYS A 58 -3.70 11.02 19.61
CA LYS A 58 -4.22 9.99 18.68
C LYS A 58 -3.89 10.28 17.23
N THR A 59 -3.21 11.38 16.97
CA THR A 59 -2.84 11.86 15.65
C THR A 59 -1.33 11.82 15.48
N ILE A 60 -0.87 11.23 14.38
CA ILE A 60 0.55 11.21 13.99
C ILE A 60 0.71 11.88 12.64
N ALA A 61 1.71 12.74 12.50
CA ALA A 61 2.06 13.42 11.27
C ALA A 61 3.44 12.96 10.77
N VAL A 62 3.55 12.70 9.45
CA VAL A 62 4.79 12.29 8.79
C VAL A 62 4.80 12.84 7.37
N PRO A 63 5.85 13.55 6.91
CA PRO A 63 5.99 13.93 5.51
C PRO A 63 6.57 12.76 4.72
N ASP A 64 5.97 12.41 3.56
CA ASP A 64 6.36 11.23 2.80
C ASP A 64 6.24 11.35 1.27
N HIS A 65 5.31 12.15 0.75
CA HIS A 65 5.03 12.27 -0.68
C HIS A 65 5.97 13.24 -1.40
N ASN A 66 6.15 14.43 -0.82
CA ASN A 66 6.93 15.54 -1.39
C ASN A 66 8.39 15.55 -0.94
N VAL A 67 8.82 14.54 -0.22
CA VAL A 67 10.16 14.44 0.34
C VAL A 67 11.11 13.83 -0.70
N PRO A 68 12.21 14.51 -1.08
CA PRO A 68 13.24 13.93 -1.92
C PRO A 68 13.88 12.70 -1.28
N THR A 69 14.26 11.73 -2.08
CA THR A 69 14.93 10.50 -1.60
C THR A 69 16.44 10.51 -1.84
N THR A 70 16.97 11.61 -2.37
CA THR A 70 18.41 11.83 -2.59
C THR A 70 19.14 12.15 -1.29
N SER A 71 20.46 11.89 -1.25
CA SER A 71 21.28 12.08 -0.06
C SER A 71 21.38 13.52 0.43
N ASN A 72 21.15 14.49 -0.46
CA ASN A 72 21.18 15.94 -0.17
C ASN A 72 19.83 16.50 0.32
N ARG A 73 18.82 15.67 0.58
CA ARG A 73 17.49 16.17 0.99
C ARG A 73 17.49 17.04 2.25
N ASN A 74 18.49 16.88 3.11
CA ASN A 74 18.62 17.68 4.32
C ASN A 74 19.16 19.11 4.04
N ASP A 75 19.66 19.37 2.83
CA ASP A 75 20.10 20.70 2.39
C ASP A 75 18.90 21.57 1.96
N GLY A 76 17.73 20.96 1.83
CA GLY A 76 16.46 21.60 1.47
C GLY A 76 15.68 20.83 0.41
N ILE A 77 14.48 21.29 0.13
CA ILE A 77 13.60 20.79 -0.94
C ILE A 77 13.58 21.85 -2.04
N ASP A 78 14.14 21.51 -3.22
CA ASP A 78 14.30 22.47 -4.34
C ASP A 78 12.95 22.87 -4.95
N ASN A 79 11.99 21.92 -5.04
CA ASN A 79 10.66 22.22 -5.55
C ASN A 79 9.91 23.07 -4.51
N GLU A 80 9.51 24.29 -4.90
CA GLU A 80 8.87 25.25 -4.01
C GLU A 80 7.53 24.77 -3.45
N GLU A 81 6.68 24.15 -4.26
CA GLU A 81 5.37 23.64 -3.83
C GLU A 81 5.54 22.51 -2.81
N SER A 82 6.45 21.58 -3.07
CA SER A 82 6.78 20.48 -2.15
C SER A 82 7.33 21.01 -0.83
N ARG A 83 8.23 22.00 -0.89
CA ARG A 83 8.80 22.64 0.30
C ARG A 83 7.73 23.29 1.16
N ILE A 84 6.85 24.12 0.55
CA ILE A 84 5.76 24.78 1.26
C ILE A 84 4.86 23.79 1.97
N GLN A 85 4.54 22.66 1.36
CA GLN A 85 3.67 21.65 1.97
C GLN A 85 4.36 20.95 3.16
N VAL A 86 5.63 20.61 3.04
CA VAL A 86 6.40 19.98 4.14
C VAL A 86 6.58 20.96 5.30
N GLU A 87 6.95 22.23 5.02
CA GLU A 87 7.07 23.28 6.03
C GLU A 87 5.72 23.58 6.73
N ALA A 88 4.61 23.54 5.97
CA ALA A 88 3.27 23.70 6.52
C ALA A 88 2.94 22.56 7.49
N LEU A 89 3.28 21.32 7.16
CA LEU A 89 3.07 20.17 8.06
C LEU A 89 3.89 20.33 9.34
N ASP A 90 5.18 20.70 9.25
CA ASP A 90 6.05 20.93 10.39
C ASP A 90 5.47 21.99 11.33
N LYS A 91 5.07 23.14 10.76
CA LYS A 91 4.43 24.23 11.51
C LYS A 91 3.12 23.78 12.15
N ASN A 92 2.25 23.10 11.40
CA ASN A 92 0.94 22.67 11.88
C ASN A 92 1.08 21.64 13.01
N ALA A 93 1.95 20.66 12.86
CA ALA A 93 2.20 19.67 13.91
C ALA A 93 2.64 20.32 15.23
N LYS A 94 3.50 21.32 15.15
CA LYS A 94 3.97 22.11 16.30
C LYS A 94 2.84 22.95 16.90
N ASP A 95 2.12 23.72 16.09
CA ASP A 95 1.08 24.65 16.54
C ASP A 95 -0.09 23.92 17.23
N PHE A 96 -0.43 22.72 16.74
CA PHE A 96 -1.57 21.92 17.24
C PHE A 96 -1.17 20.79 18.20
N GLY A 97 0.14 20.64 18.48
CA GLY A 97 0.65 19.64 19.42
C GLY A 97 0.50 18.19 18.94
N VAL A 98 0.46 17.97 17.63
CA VAL A 98 0.35 16.64 17.01
C VAL A 98 1.70 15.94 17.05
N HIS A 99 1.70 14.63 17.33
CA HIS A 99 2.92 13.84 17.28
C HIS A 99 3.50 13.83 15.85
N TYR A 100 4.79 14.13 15.72
CA TYR A 100 5.42 14.40 14.43
C TYR A 100 6.80 13.75 14.29
N TYR A 101 7.04 13.12 13.15
CA TYR A 101 8.35 12.64 12.72
C TYR A 101 8.84 13.47 11.53
N PRO A 102 9.68 14.50 11.75
CA PRO A 102 10.19 15.36 10.70
C PRO A 102 11.11 14.61 9.72
N VAL A 103 11.42 15.22 8.58
CA VAL A 103 12.29 14.65 7.53
C VAL A 103 13.64 14.17 8.08
N SER A 104 14.16 14.83 9.12
CA SER A 104 15.43 14.47 9.76
C SER A 104 15.35 13.35 10.79
N ASP A 105 14.14 12.91 11.19
CA ASP A 105 13.97 11.82 12.15
C ASP A 105 14.23 10.47 11.49
N ILE A 106 14.96 9.57 12.16
CA ILE A 106 15.20 8.22 11.66
C ILE A 106 13.92 7.41 11.48
N ARG A 107 12.84 7.75 12.19
CA ARG A 107 11.53 7.11 12.07
C ARG A 107 10.69 7.64 10.91
N GLN A 108 11.17 8.71 10.23
CA GLN A 108 10.48 9.24 9.06
C GLN A 108 10.43 8.19 7.95
N GLY A 109 9.34 8.19 7.22
CA GLY A 109 9.09 7.31 6.09
C GLY A 109 7.64 7.40 5.64
N ILE A 110 7.24 6.46 4.80
CA ILE A 110 5.87 6.37 4.30
C ILE A 110 4.91 6.13 5.48
N VAL A 111 3.89 6.97 5.60
CA VAL A 111 2.97 6.98 6.74
C VAL A 111 2.35 5.60 7.02
N HIS A 112 2.06 4.82 5.97
CA HIS A 112 1.50 3.46 6.09
C HIS A 112 2.53 2.38 6.46
N ILE A 113 3.80 2.73 6.53
CA ILE A 113 4.88 1.89 7.06
C ILE A 113 5.21 2.34 8.49
N VAL A 114 5.35 3.64 8.71
CA VAL A 114 5.64 4.23 10.03
C VAL A 114 4.56 3.90 11.06
N GLY A 115 3.27 3.99 10.68
CA GLY A 115 2.15 3.68 11.58
C GLY A 115 2.27 2.29 12.21
N PRO A 116 2.37 1.20 11.42
CA PRO A 116 2.63 -0.15 11.93
C PRO A 116 3.96 -0.30 12.70
N GLU A 117 5.07 0.21 12.17
CA GLU A 117 6.38 0.10 12.81
C GLU A 117 6.41 0.69 14.21
N GLN A 118 5.70 1.78 14.42
CA GLN A 118 5.65 2.47 15.70
C GLN A 118 4.55 1.96 16.62
N GLY A 119 3.69 1.02 16.16
CA GLY A 119 2.58 0.48 16.94
C GLY A 119 1.38 1.44 17.05
N TRP A 120 1.23 2.37 16.12
CA TRP A 120 0.04 3.21 16.01
C TRP A 120 -1.17 2.44 15.47
N THR A 121 -0.91 1.40 14.69
CA THR A 121 -1.93 0.49 14.16
C THR A 121 -2.01 -0.76 15.01
N LEU A 122 -3.19 -1.03 15.58
CA LEU A 122 -3.44 -2.20 16.42
C LEU A 122 -4.77 -2.86 16.03
N PRO A 123 -4.96 -4.17 16.32
CA PRO A 123 -6.19 -4.87 15.99
C PRO A 123 -7.45 -4.23 16.60
N GLY A 124 -8.53 -4.21 15.83
CA GLY A 124 -9.83 -3.73 16.27
C GLY A 124 -9.99 -2.21 16.25
N MET A 125 -8.98 -1.44 15.86
CA MET A 125 -9.04 0.02 15.76
C MET A 125 -9.68 0.49 14.45
N THR A 126 -10.18 1.73 14.46
CA THR A 126 -10.47 2.52 13.28
C THR A 126 -9.30 3.45 12.99
N VAL A 127 -8.81 3.45 11.74
CA VAL A 127 -7.66 4.25 11.31
C VAL A 127 -8.00 5.01 10.04
N VAL A 128 -7.75 6.32 10.00
CA VAL A 128 -7.96 7.12 8.81
C VAL A 128 -6.72 7.96 8.45
N CYS A 129 -6.60 8.28 7.17
CA CYS A 129 -5.57 9.14 6.61
C CYS A 129 -6.10 9.79 5.33
N GLY A 130 -5.55 10.93 4.96
CA GLY A 130 -5.83 11.60 3.68
C GLY A 130 -5.22 10.91 2.47
N ASP A 131 -4.95 9.60 2.53
CA ASP A 131 -4.36 8.77 1.49
C ASP A 131 -5.19 7.50 1.27
N SER A 132 -5.40 7.12 0.00
CA SER A 132 -6.21 5.96 -0.38
C SER A 132 -5.64 4.63 0.12
N HIS A 133 -4.30 4.51 0.25
CA HIS A 133 -3.65 3.27 0.71
C HIS A 133 -3.67 3.06 2.23
N THR A 134 -4.45 3.85 2.95
CA THR A 134 -4.76 3.63 4.37
C THR A 134 -5.32 2.22 4.63
N ALA A 135 -5.93 1.60 3.63
CA ALA A 135 -6.36 0.19 3.68
C ALA A 135 -5.24 -0.78 4.11
N THR A 136 -3.96 -0.42 3.93
CA THR A 136 -2.79 -1.19 4.41
C THR A 136 -2.94 -1.65 5.86
N HIS A 137 -3.48 -0.79 6.72
CA HIS A 137 -3.62 -1.05 8.16
C HIS A 137 -4.63 -2.15 8.48
N GLY A 138 -5.49 -2.52 7.52
CA GLY A 138 -6.42 -3.64 7.65
C GLY A 138 -5.74 -5.01 7.78
N ALA A 139 -4.45 -5.11 7.44
CA ALA A 139 -3.61 -6.28 7.69
C ALA A 139 -3.52 -6.67 9.17
N PHE A 140 -3.80 -5.73 10.05
CA PHE A 140 -3.81 -5.90 11.52
C PHE A 140 -5.20 -6.20 12.06
N GLY A 141 -6.22 -6.33 11.22
CA GLY A 141 -7.61 -6.39 11.67
C GLY A 141 -8.09 -5.03 12.20
N ALA A 142 -7.59 -3.94 11.63
CA ALA A 142 -8.07 -2.58 11.87
C ALA A 142 -8.95 -2.12 10.71
N LEU A 143 -10.08 -1.47 11.00
CA LEU A 143 -10.90 -0.84 9.96
C LEU A 143 -10.23 0.45 9.53
N ALA A 144 -9.57 0.41 8.38
CA ALA A 144 -8.73 1.50 7.91
C ALA A 144 -9.07 1.90 6.48
N HIS A 145 -9.25 3.20 6.23
CA HIS A 145 -9.56 3.71 4.89
C HIS A 145 -9.16 5.17 4.69
N GLY A 146 -8.96 5.53 3.43
CA GLY A 146 -8.69 6.90 3.01
C GLY A 146 -9.89 7.82 3.20
N ILE A 147 -9.61 9.11 3.47
CA ILE A 147 -10.60 10.17 3.62
C ILE A 147 -10.18 11.42 2.83
N GLY A 148 -11.14 12.25 2.45
CA GLY A 148 -10.89 13.52 1.77
C GLY A 148 -10.43 14.63 2.72
N THR A 149 -9.87 15.72 2.18
CA THR A 149 -9.32 16.85 2.95
C THR A 149 -10.32 17.46 3.94
N SER A 150 -11.60 17.61 3.57
CA SER A 150 -12.64 18.11 4.46
C SER A 150 -12.97 17.13 5.61
N GLU A 151 -12.85 15.83 5.33
CA GLU A 151 -13.00 14.80 6.36
C GLU A 151 -11.78 14.76 7.29
N VAL A 152 -10.56 15.04 6.78
CA VAL A 152 -9.35 15.23 7.61
C VAL A 152 -9.58 16.35 8.63
N GLU A 153 -10.10 17.51 8.20
CA GLU A 153 -10.47 18.61 9.10
C GLU A 153 -11.49 18.16 10.14
N HIS A 154 -12.55 17.47 9.70
CA HIS A 154 -13.60 16.98 10.58
C HIS A 154 -13.07 16.03 11.66
N VAL A 155 -12.23 15.07 11.29
CA VAL A 155 -11.62 14.12 12.24
C VAL A 155 -10.66 14.82 13.19
N LEU A 156 -9.84 15.76 12.71
CA LEU A 156 -8.97 16.57 13.58
C LEU A 156 -9.79 17.34 14.64
N ALA A 157 -10.94 17.90 14.23
CA ALA A 157 -11.81 18.70 15.10
C ALA A 157 -12.63 17.86 16.10
N THR A 158 -13.05 16.65 15.73
CA THR A 158 -14.08 15.90 16.46
C THR A 158 -13.69 14.50 16.90
N GLN A 159 -12.66 13.90 16.30
CA GLN A 159 -12.25 12.51 16.42
C GLN A 159 -13.36 11.53 15.95
N THR A 160 -14.22 11.98 15.06
CA THR A 160 -15.32 11.20 14.48
C THR A 160 -15.39 11.39 12.97
N LEU A 161 -16.10 10.50 12.30
CA LEU A 161 -16.32 10.54 10.85
C LEU A 161 -17.76 10.14 10.52
N ILE A 162 -18.39 10.87 9.61
CA ILE A 162 -19.72 10.55 9.11
C ILE A 162 -19.59 9.57 7.95
N GLN A 163 -20.16 8.36 8.09
CA GLN A 163 -20.05 7.30 7.09
C GLN A 163 -21.36 6.51 6.97
N LYS A 164 -21.54 5.86 5.80
CA LYS A 164 -22.52 4.77 5.64
C LYS A 164 -21.78 3.42 5.65
N LYS A 165 -22.40 2.43 6.31
CA LYS A 165 -21.84 1.08 6.39
C LYS A 165 -21.72 0.47 5.00
N SER A 166 -20.53 -0.01 4.66
CA SER A 166 -20.27 -0.76 3.43
C SER A 166 -20.81 -2.19 3.52
N LYS A 167 -20.96 -2.85 2.38
CA LYS A 167 -21.28 -4.28 2.31
C LYS A 167 -20.04 -5.13 2.66
N ASN A 168 -20.27 -6.38 3.03
CA ASN A 168 -19.23 -7.36 3.34
C ASN A 168 -18.87 -8.19 2.11
N MET A 169 -17.59 -8.21 1.72
CA MET A 169 -17.08 -9.11 0.67
C MET A 169 -16.01 -10.01 1.27
N LYS A 170 -16.06 -11.31 0.97
CA LYS A 170 -15.03 -12.27 1.31
C LYS A 170 -14.20 -12.61 0.09
N VAL A 171 -12.88 -12.55 0.21
CA VAL A 171 -11.93 -13.08 -0.77
C VAL A 171 -11.13 -14.18 -0.09
N GLU A 172 -11.32 -15.41 -0.53
CA GLU A 172 -10.70 -16.60 0.03
C GLU A 172 -9.64 -17.15 -0.92
N ILE A 173 -8.38 -17.20 -0.46
CA ILE A 173 -7.28 -17.81 -1.19
C ILE A 173 -6.99 -19.18 -0.58
N THR A 174 -7.48 -20.22 -1.23
CA THR A 174 -7.34 -21.60 -0.77
C THR A 174 -5.98 -22.19 -1.12
N GLY A 175 -5.56 -23.24 -0.41
CA GLY A 175 -4.27 -23.90 -0.64
C GLY A 175 -3.07 -22.98 -0.37
N SER A 176 -1.91 -23.32 -0.91
CA SER A 176 -0.65 -22.59 -0.72
C SER A 176 -0.13 -21.99 -2.03
N LEU A 177 0.69 -20.96 -1.94
CA LEU A 177 1.33 -20.34 -3.10
C LEU A 177 2.47 -21.21 -3.64
N ARG A 178 2.65 -21.21 -4.95
CA ARG A 178 3.81 -21.85 -5.60
C ARG A 178 5.08 -20.99 -5.41
N PRO A 179 6.28 -21.58 -5.49
CA PRO A 179 7.52 -20.82 -5.49
C PRO A 179 7.54 -19.72 -6.55
N GLY A 180 8.05 -18.54 -6.18
CA GLY A 180 8.09 -17.36 -7.04
C GLY A 180 6.82 -16.49 -7.02
N VAL A 181 5.72 -16.98 -6.41
CA VAL A 181 4.46 -16.24 -6.23
C VAL A 181 4.48 -15.51 -4.89
N THR A 182 4.05 -14.27 -4.87
CA THR A 182 4.09 -13.39 -3.69
C THR A 182 2.70 -12.83 -3.35
N ALA A 183 2.62 -12.11 -2.24
CA ALA A 183 1.41 -11.37 -1.86
C ALA A 183 0.96 -10.36 -2.94
N LYS A 184 1.90 -9.79 -3.71
CA LYS A 184 1.61 -8.90 -4.83
C LYS A 184 0.83 -9.62 -5.93
N ASP A 185 1.23 -10.86 -6.24
CA ASP A 185 0.55 -11.66 -7.25
C ASP A 185 -0.86 -12.05 -6.80
N ILE A 186 -1.07 -12.30 -5.51
CA ILE A 186 -2.43 -12.51 -4.96
C ILE A 186 -3.32 -11.32 -5.28
N THR A 187 -2.89 -10.11 -4.96
CA THR A 187 -3.72 -8.91 -5.16
C THR A 187 -3.98 -8.64 -6.63
N MET A 188 -2.97 -8.81 -7.47
CA MET A 188 -3.12 -8.65 -8.91
C MET A 188 -4.07 -9.71 -9.49
N ALA A 189 -4.01 -10.96 -9.01
CA ALA A 189 -4.96 -12.00 -9.41
C ALA A 189 -6.41 -11.67 -9.01
N VAL A 190 -6.60 -11.17 -7.77
CA VAL A 190 -7.93 -10.74 -7.30
C VAL A 190 -8.47 -9.58 -8.14
N ILE A 191 -7.65 -8.59 -8.45
CA ILE A 191 -8.06 -7.43 -9.27
C ILE A 191 -8.31 -7.87 -10.72
N GLY A 192 -7.48 -8.73 -11.27
CA GLY A 192 -7.68 -9.30 -12.61
C GLY A 192 -9.00 -10.07 -12.75
N GLU A 193 -9.37 -10.83 -11.70
CA GLU A 193 -10.63 -11.60 -11.66
C GLU A 193 -11.87 -10.71 -11.45
N THR A 194 -11.78 -9.70 -10.58
CA THR A 194 -12.93 -8.89 -10.15
C THR A 194 -13.08 -7.57 -10.89
N GLY A 195 -12.02 -7.10 -11.52
CA GLY A 195 -11.91 -5.75 -12.11
C GLY A 195 -11.66 -4.67 -11.06
N THR A 196 -11.27 -3.48 -11.52
CA THR A 196 -10.99 -2.30 -10.68
C THR A 196 -12.22 -1.73 -9.96
N ALA A 197 -13.42 -2.13 -10.37
CA ALA A 197 -14.68 -1.75 -9.72
C ALA A 197 -15.33 -2.90 -8.91
N GLY A 198 -14.71 -4.09 -8.89
CA GLY A 198 -15.29 -5.30 -8.30
C GLY A 198 -15.59 -5.24 -6.82
N GLY A 199 -14.84 -4.41 -6.09
CA GLY A 199 -14.98 -4.14 -4.65
C GLY A 199 -15.75 -2.85 -4.30
N THR A 200 -16.30 -2.14 -5.30
CA THR A 200 -17.00 -0.87 -5.05
C THR A 200 -18.19 -1.02 -4.10
N GLY A 201 -18.17 -0.28 -3.02
CA GLY A 201 -19.20 -0.35 -1.97
C GLY A 201 -18.98 -1.48 -0.95
N TYR A 202 -17.86 -2.18 -1.01
CA TYR A 202 -17.51 -3.26 -0.09
C TYR A 202 -16.31 -2.92 0.79
N VAL A 203 -16.27 -3.55 1.95
CA VAL A 203 -15.06 -3.86 2.72
C VAL A 203 -14.73 -5.33 2.44
N ILE A 204 -13.49 -5.60 2.03
CA ILE A 204 -13.04 -6.96 1.68
C ILE A 204 -12.36 -7.59 2.89
N GLU A 205 -12.83 -8.75 3.33
CA GLU A 205 -12.11 -9.63 4.25
C GLU A 205 -11.35 -10.69 3.46
N TYR A 206 -10.02 -10.64 3.51
CA TYR A 206 -9.14 -11.62 2.90
C TYR A 206 -8.88 -12.76 3.88
N CYS A 207 -9.07 -13.99 3.44
CA CYS A 207 -8.92 -15.18 4.27
C CYS A 207 -8.43 -16.38 3.44
N GLY A 208 -8.42 -17.57 4.04
CA GLY A 208 -7.93 -18.79 3.43
C GLY A 208 -6.52 -19.15 3.88
N GLN A 209 -6.04 -20.32 3.44
CA GLN A 209 -4.76 -20.87 3.89
C GLN A 209 -3.61 -19.98 3.43
N ALA A 210 -3.56 -19.61 2.15
CA ALA A 210 -2.49 -18.80 1.60
C ALA A 210 -2.36 -17.44 2.34
N ILE A 211 -3.49 -16.80 2.71
CA ILE A 211 -3.46 -15.54 3.47
C ILE A 211 -2.91 -15.74 4.88
N ARG A 212 -3.28 -16.84 5.56
CA ARG A 212 -2.73 -17.15 6.90
C ARG A 212 -1.24 -17.46 6.88
N GLU A 213 -0.74 -18.03 5.77
CA GLU A 213 0.68 -18.34 5.57
C GLU A 213 1.53 -17.10 5.36
N LEU A 214 0.96 -16.00 4.83
CA LEU A 214 1.68 -14.73 4.63
C LEU A 214 2.28 -14.20 5.94
N SER A 215 3.41 -13.51 5.79
CA SER A 215 3.97 -12.62 6.79
C SER A 215 3.09 -11.38 6.98
N MET A 216 3.37 -10.56 8.00
CA MET A 216 2.67 -9.29 8.16
C MET A 216 2.91 -8.33 7.00
N GLU A 217 4.11 -8.30 6.45
CA GLU A 217 4.47 -7.51 5.27
C GLU A 217 3.66 -7.95 4.05
N GLY A 218 3.53 -9.24 3.80
CA GLY A 218 2.67 -9.78 2.75
C GLY A 218 1.19 -9.42 2.96
N ARG A 219 0.69 -9.52 4.19
CA ARG A 219 -0.69 -9.09 4.52
C ARG A 219 -0.91 -7.60 4.31
N MET A 220 0.08 -6.76 4.64
CA MET A 220 0.03 -5.33 4.37
C MET A 220 -0.02 -5.05 2.86
N THR A 221 0.72 -5.79 2.04
CA THR A 221 0.64 -5.70 0.57
C THR A 221 -0.77 -6.06 0.07
N VAL A 222 -1.38 -7.13 0.59
CA VAL A 222 -2.74 -7.55 0.21
C VAL A 222 -3.76 -6.46 0.55
N CYS A 223 -3.75 -5.95 1.77
CA CYS A 223 -4.70 -4.91 2.19
C CYS A 223 -4.43 -3.56 1.51
N ASN A 224 -3.16 -3.22 1.25
CA ASN A 224 -2.77 -2.00 0.55
C ASN A 224 -3.47 -1.88 -0.81
N MET A 225 -3.48 -2.94 -1.59
CA MET A 225 -4.03 -2.92 -2.94
C MET A 225 -5.54 -3.20 -3.01
N ALA A 226 -6.24 -3.37 -1.89
CA ALA A 226 -7.70 -3.54 -1.90
C ALA A 226 -8.43 -2.36 -2.57
N ILE A 227 -7.90 -1.15 -2.41
CA ILE A 227 -8.44 0.06 -3.04
C ILE A 227 -8.32 0.04 -4.57
N GLU A 228 -7.35 -0.67 -5.13
CA GLU A 228 -7.17 -0.80 -6.58
C GLU A 228 -8.26 -1.69 -7.22
N GLY A 229 -8.88 -2.56 -6.43
CA GLY A 229 -10.11 -3.28 -6.78
C GLY A 229 -11.39 -2.49 -6.47
N GLY A 230 -11.29 -1.22 -6.09
CA GLY A 230 -12.43 -0.33 -5.77
C GLY A 230 -13.00 -0.49 -4.36
N ALA A 231 -12.44 -1.34 -3.50
CA ALA A 231 -12.94 -1.56 -2.16
C ALA A 231 -12.71 -0.35 -1.23
N ARG A 232 -13.58 -0.17 -0.25
CA ARG A 232 -13.42 0.88 0.77
C ARG A 232 -12.26 0.59 1.71
N ALA A 233 -12.07 -0.69 2.07
CA ALA A 233 -11.00 -1.18 2.93
C ALA A 233 -10.73 -2.66 2.63
N GLY A 234 -9.54 -3.14 3.01
CA GLY A 234 -9.22 -4.55 3.11
C GLY A 234 -8.98 -4.92 4.57
N LEU A 235 -9.38 -6.12 4.98
CA LEU A 235 -9.22 -6.64 6.33
C LEU A 235 -8.64 -8.04 6.29
N ILE A 236 -7.78 -8.35 7.26
CA ILE A 236 -7.34 -9.71 7.58
C ILE A 236 -7.53 -9.90 9.09
N ALA A 237 -8.19 -10.97 9.49
CA ALA A 237 -8.37 -11.28 10.91
C ALA A 237 -7.00 -11.42 11.59
N PRO A 238 -6.76 -10.74 12.73
CA PRO A 238 -5.50 -10.82 13.45
C PRO A 238 -5.28 -12.20 14.04
N ASP A 239 -4.06 -12.67 14.00
CA ASP A 239 -3.61 -13.96 14.57
C ASP A 239 -2.29 -13.79 15.33
N ASP A 240 -1.67 -14.90 15.73
CA ASP A 240 -0.42 -14.88 16.49
C ASP A 240 0.71 -14.13 15.78
N LYS A 241 0.78 -14.16 14.44
CA LYS A 241 1.76 -13.34 13.66
C LYS A 241 1.50 -11.86 13.86
N THR A 242 0.22 -11.44 13.83
CA THR A 242 -0.18 -10.06 14.09
C THR A 242 0.18 -9.63 15.50
N PHE A 243 -0.11 -10.47 16.48
CA PHE A 243 0.18 -10.16 17.87
C PHE A 243 1.68 -10.04 18.12
N GLU A 244 2.48 -10.95 17.55
CA GLU A 244 3.94 -10.89 17.67
C GLU A 244 4.52 -9.64 17.00
N TYR A 245 4.03 -9.27 15.82
CA TYR A 245 4.44 -8.02 15.15
C TYR A 245 4.15 -6.79 16.01
N CYS A 246 3.00 -6.74 16.68
CA CYS A 246 2.62 -5.62 17.55
C CYS A 246 3.41 -5.61 18.88
N ARG A 247 3.92 -6.75 19.33
CA ARG A 247 4.59 -6.87 20.62
C ARG A 247 5.82 -5.97 20.71
N GLY A 248 5.88 -5.17 21.77
CA GLY A 248 7.05 -4.34 22.07
C GLY A 248 7.20 -3.08 21.20
N ARG A 249 6.30 -2.83 20.24
CA ARG A 249 6.33 -1.57 19.49
C ARG A 249 6.15 -0.37 20.41
N PRO A 250 6.72 0.81 20.08
CA PRO A 250 6.74 1.96 20.96
C PRO A 250 5.37 2.35 21.53
N HIS A 251 4.32 2.38 20.70
CA HIS A 251 2.96 2.77 21.07
C HIS A 251 2.01 1.57 21.31
N SER A 252 2.52 0.35 21.31
CA SER A 252 1.73 -0.83 21.67
C SER A 252 1.50 -0.90 23.19
N PRO A 253 0.39 -1.49 23.65
CA PRO A 253 0.12 -1.73 25.06
C PRO A 253 1.27 -2.52 25.73
N LYS A 254 1.47 -2.32 27.03
CA LYS A 254 2.51 -2.98 27.81
C LYS A 254 1.93 -3.55 29.09
N GLY A 255 2.57 -4.61 29.62
CA GLY A 255 2.17 -5.24 30.89
C GLY A 255 0.71 -5.69 30.90
N ALA A 256 -0.04 -5.37 31.93
CA ALA A 256 -1.45 -5.76 32.06
C ALA A 256 -2.34 -5.24 30.92
N SER A 257 -2.06 -4.05 30.38
CA SER A 257 -2.79 -3.53 29.22
C SER A 257 -2.57 -4.36 27.96
N TRP A 258 -1.39 -4.97 27.81
CA TRP A 258 -1.11 -5.90 26.72
C TRP A 258 -1.97 -7.17 26.83
N GLU A 259 -2.07 -7.75 28.02
CA GLU A 259 -2.86 -8.96 28.24
C GLU A 259 -4.35 -8.70 27.99
N MET A 260 -4.86 -7.57 28.43
CA MET A 260 -6.24 -7.16 28.15
C MET A 260 -6.49 -6.95 26.64
N ALA A 261 -5.57 -6.28 25.95
CA ALA A 261 -5.65 -6.08 24.50
C ALA A 261 -5.60 -7.41 23.76
N LEU A 262 -4.68 -8.29 24.10
CA LEU A 262 -4.53 -9.63 23.51
C LEU A 262 -5.79 -10.47 23.68
N ALA A 263 -6.42 -10.44 24.87
CA ALA A 263 -7.69 -11.13 25.13
C ALA A 263 -8.81 -10.62 24.20
N TYR A 264 -8.88 -9.31 23.99
CA TYR A 264 -9.83 -8.69 23.04
C TYR A 264 -9.49 -9.02 21.58
N TRP A 265 -8.22 -8.89 21.16
CA TRP A 265 -7.80 -9.13 19.79
C TRP A 265 -8.07 -10.54 19.31
N LYS A 266 -7.99 -11.53 20.21
CA LYS A 266 -8.34 -12.93 19.94
C LYS A 266 -9.83 -13.17 19.65
N THR A 267 -10.69 -12.17 19.85
CA THR A 267 -12.11 -12.25 19.48
C THR A 267 -12.42 -11.66 18.09
N LEU A 268 -11.41 -11.04 17.47
CA LEU A 268 -11.54 -10.31 16.21
C LEU A 268 -11.37 -11.23 14.99
N PHE A 269 -12.40 -12.00 14.71
CA PHE A 269 -12.55 -12.82 13.50
C PHE A 269 -14.05 -12.92 13.16
N SER A 270 -14.35 -13.23 11.91
CA SER A 270 -15.73 -13.44 11.47
C SER A 270 -16.28 -14.71 12.08
N ASP A 271 -17.52 -14.64 12.60
CA ASP A 271 -18.21 -15.81 13.14
C ASP A 271 -18.43 -16.85 12.01
N GLU A 272 -18.47 -18.13 12.33
CA GLU A 272 -18.59 -19.21 11.34
C GLU A 272 -19.84 -19.06 10.45
N GLU A 273 -20.96 -18.62 11.06
CA GLU A 273 -22.23 -18.41 10.37
C GLU A 273 -22.38 -16.97 9.81
N ALA A 274 -21.34 -16.14 9.84
CA ALA A 274 -21.40 -14.78 9.33
C ALA A 274 -21.68 -14.76 7.81
N LYS A 275 -22.56 -13.85 7.40
CA LYS A 275 -22.97 -13.73 5.99
C LYS A 275 -22.16 -12.64 5.29
N PHE A 276 -21.67 -12.95 4.11
CA PHE A 276 -21.04 -12.02 3.21
C PHE A 276 -21.97 -11.75 2.01
N ASP A 277 -22.02 -10.50 1.57
CA ASP A 277 -22.84 -10.10 0.41
C ASP A 277 -22.22 -10.57 -0.91
N LYS A 278 -20.91 -10.78 -0.94
CA LYS A 278 -20.16 -11.31 -2.09
C LYS A 278 -19.02 -12.20 -1.62
N VAL A 279 -18.79 -13.29 -2.31
CA VAL A 279 -17.68 -14.23 -2.05
C VAL A 279 -16.92 -14.48 -3.34
N VAL A 280 -15.59 -14.37 -3.29
CA VAL A 280 -14.68 -14.74 -4.38
C VAL A 280 -13.70 -15.76 -3.81
N THR A 281 -13.47 -16.85 -4.53
CA THR A 281 -12.53 -17.91 -4.14
C THR A 281 -11.52 -18.13 -5.24
N ILE A 282 -10.24 -18.06 -4.92
CA ILE A 282 -9.12 -18.30 -5.83
C ILE A 282 -8.24 -19.39 -5.22
N LYS A 283 -7.77 -20.32 -6.02
CA LYS A 283 -6.81 -21.33 -5.58
C LYS A 283 -5.40 -20.73 -5.65
N GLY A 284 -4.66 -20.75 -4.54
CA GLY A 284 -3.29 -20.27 -4.48
C GLY A 284 -2.36 -20.95 -5.47
N GLU A 285 -2.57 -22.24 -5.71
CA GLU A 285 -1.80 -23.01 -6.67
C GLU A 285 -2.00 -22.59 -8.14
N ASP A 286 -3.11 -21.91 -8.45
CA ASP A 286 -3.41 -21.43 -9.82
C ASP A 286 -2.81 -20.04 -10.08
N ILE A 287 -2.36 -19.33 -9.03
CA ILE A 287 -1.69 -18.04 -9.16
C ILE A 287 -0.26 -18.26 -9.67
N ALA A 288 0.12 -17.53 -10.70
CA ALA A 288 1.48 -17.47 -11.23
C ALA A 288 2.12 -16.10 -10.91
N PRO A 289 3.42 -15.91 -11.10
CA PRO A 289 4.02 -14.57 -11.12
C PRO A 289 3.34 -13.71 -12.19
N LEU A 290 2.78 -12.58 -11.77
CA LEU A 290 1.94 -11.71 -12.58
C LEU A 290 2.64 -10.41 -12.96
N VAL A 291 2.23 -9.84 -14.08
CA VAL A 291 2.67 -8.52 -14.55
C VAL A 291 1.51 -7.78 -15.22
N THR A 292 1.40 -6.48 -15.00
CA THR A 292 0.45 -5.67 -15.76
C THR A 292 1.00 -5.36 -17.16
N TRP A 293 0.18 -5.56 -18.20
CA TRP A 293 0.53 -5.23 -19.59
C TRP A 293 -0.04 -3.88 -20.03
N GLY A 294 -1.07 -3.39 -19.37
CA GLY A 294 -1.79 -2.16 -19.75
C GLY A 294 -1.67 -1.04 -18.73
N THR A 295 -2.63 -0.12 -18.80
CA THR A 295 -2.66 1.13 -18.00
C THR A 295 -3.58 1.04 -16.77
N SER A 296 -3.99 -0.17 -16.40
CA SER A 296 -4.83 -0.44 -15.24
C SER A 296 -4.30 -1.65 -14.47
N PRO A 297 -4.42 -1.73 -13.15
CA PRO A 297 -4.08 -2.93 -12.37
C PRO A 297 -4.88 -4.18 -12.76
N GLU A 298 -6.06 -4.02 -13.40
CA GLU A 298 -6.84 -5.15 -13.94
C GLU A 298 -6.28 -5.72 -15.25
N ASP A 299 -5.43 -4.94 -15.95
CA ASP A 299 -4.77 -5.37 -17.17
C ASP A 299 -3.55 -6.23 -16.82
N VAL A 300 -3.79 -7.38 -16.21
CA VAL A 300 -2.76 -8.26 -15.62
C VAL A 300 -2.83 -9.65 -16.22
N LEU A 301 -1.66 -10.25 -16.43
CA LEU A 301 -1.52 -11.62 -16.94
C LEU A 301 -0.29 -12.31 -16.28
N PRO A 302 -0.26 -13.65 -16.31
CA PRO A 302 0.96 -14.39 -16.01
C PRO A 302 2.12 -13.95 -16.91
N ILE A 303 3.32 -13.86 -16.37
CA ILE A 303 4.55 -13.46 -17.13
C ILE A 303 4.79 -14.33 -18.35
N THR A 304 4.30 -15.56 -18.34
CA THR A 304 4.42 -16.51 -19.47
C THR A 304 3.43 -16.28 -20.59
N ALA A 305 2.47 -15.36 -20.42
CA ALA A 305 1.46 -15.02 -21.40
C ALA A 305 1.98 -14.03 -22.46
N ALA A 306 1.13 -13.75 -23.43
CA ALA A 306 1.34 -12.72 -24.43
C ALA A 306 0.33 -11.58 -24.25
N VAL A 307 0.67 -10.40 -24.73
CA VAL A 307 -0.18 -9.21 -24.80
C VAL A 307 -1.47 -9.58 -25.55
N PRO A 308 -2.66 -9.29 -24.98
CA PRO A 308 -3.92 -9.76 -25.55
C PRO A 308 -4.26 -9.03 -26.86
N ASP A 309 -4.97 -9.72 -27.73
CA ASP A 309 -5.56 -9.11 -28.93
C ASP A 309 -6.80 -8.30 -28.53
N PRO A 310 -6.91 -7.01 -28.89
CA PRO A 310 -8.10 -6.21 -28.64
C PRO A 310 -9.41 -6.86 -29.12
N GLU A 311 -9.35 -7.57 -30.22
CA GLU A 311 -10.54 -8.24 -30.82
C GLU A 311 -11.00 -9.48 -30.01
N SER A 312 -10.21 -9.92 -29.01
CA SER A 312 -10.63 -10.96 -28.05
C SER A 312 -11.60 -10.44 -26.98
N PHE A 313 -11.79 -9.13 -26.89
CA PHE A 313 -12.70 -8.49 -25.95
C PHE A 313 -14.03 -8.10 -26.62
N SER A 314 -14.97 -7.54 -25.87
CA SER A 314 -16.28 -7.12 -26.40
C SER A 314 -16.66 -5.71 -25.94
N GLY A 315 -17.50 -5.05 -26.72
CA GLY A 315 -18.04 -3.73 -26.40
C GLY A 315 -16.96 -2.66 -26.22
N GLY A 316 -17.16 -1.77 -25.26
CA GLY A 316 -16.21 -0.67 -24.99
C GLY A 316 -14.82 -1.10 -24.52
N LYS A 317 -14.65 -2.38 -24.10
CA LYS A 317 -13.34 -2.89 -23.68
C LYS A 317 -12.35 -2.99 -24.87
N ILE A 318 -12.83 -3.21 -26.08
CA ILE A 318 -11.98 -3.24 -27.30
C ILE A 318 -11.20 -1.92 -27.43
N GLU A 319 -11.90 -0.79 -27.40
CA GLU A 319 -11.28 0.53 -27.55
C GLU A 319 -10.39 0.89 -26.35
N ALA A 320 -10.77 0.48 -25.12
CA ALA A 320 -9.94 0.66 -23.94
C ALA A 320 -8.62 -0.11 -24.06
N VAL A 321 -8.66 -1.36 -24.53
CA VAL A 321 -7.46 -2.17 -24.76
C VAL A 321 -6.59 -1.57 -25.86
N LYS A 322 -7.17 -1.15 -27.01
CA LYS A 322 -6.43 -0.48 -28.10
C LYS A 322 -5.67 0.77 -27.56
N ARG A 323 -6.36 1.62 -26.80
CA ARG A 323 -5.74 2.80 -26.19
C ARG A 323 -4.63 2.44 -25.22
N SER A 324 -4.85 1.41 -24.40
CA SER A 324 -3.84 0.93 -23.44
C SER A 324 -2.59 0.43 -24.14
N LEU A 325 -2.74 -0.35 -25.23
CA LEU A 325 -1.62 -0.86 -26.04
C LEU A 325 -0.87 0.28 -26.73
N GLU A 326 -1.59 1.26 -27.30
CA GLU A 326 -0.97 2.44 -27.90
C GLU A 326 -0.13 3.23 -26.90
N TYR A 327 -0.71 3.52 -25.70
CA TYR A 327 0.01 4.21 -24.64
C TYR A 327 1.25 3.44 -24.17
N MET A 328 1.08 2.13 -23.93
CA MET A 328 2.16 1.26 -23.48
C MET A 328 3.15 0.94 -24.61
N GLY A 329 2.85 1.25 -25.89
CA GLY A 329 3.69 0.93 -27.03
C GLY A 329 3.93 -0.58 -27.15
N LEU A 330 2.85 -1.38 -27.06
CA LEU A 330 2.88 -2.83 -27.14
C LEU A 330 2.04 -3.32 -28.32
N GLU A 331 2.40 -4.48 -28.84
CA GLU A 331 1.70 -5.12 -29.93
C GLU A 331 0.98 -6.39 -29.44
N ALA A 332 -0.22 -6.63 -29.96
CA ALA A 332 -0.96 -7.86 -29.69
C ALA A 332 -0.12 -9.10 -30.06
N GLY A 333 -0.14 -10.10 -29.19
CA GLY A 333 0.64 -11.33 -29.35
C GLY A 333 2.12 -11.24 -28.94
N GLN A 334 2.65 -10.06 -28.61
CA GLN A 334 4.00 -9.91 -28.06
C GLN A 334 4.10 -10.63 -26.71
N LYS A 335 5.10 -11.49 -26.51
CA LYS A 335 5.31 -12.16 -25.22
C LYS A 335 5.68 -11.15 -24.16
N LEU A 336 5.06 -11.25 -22.99
CA LEU A 336 5.37 -10.35 -21.85
C LEU A 336 6.85 -10.45 -21.44
N SER A 337 7.45 -11.64 -21.50
CA SER A 337 8.85 -11.88 -21.20
C SER A 337 9.85 -11.30 -22.22
N GLU A 338 9.36 -10.77 -23.35
CA GLU A 338 10.20 -10.10 -24.37
C GLU A 338 10.13 -8.57 -24.27
N ILE A 339 9.30 -8.01 -23.37
CA ILE A 339 9.15 -6.56 -23.18
C ILE A 339 10.40 -6.00 -22.50
N GLU A 340 11.13 -5.14 -23.19
CA GLU A 340 12.31 -4.46 -22.67
C GLU A 340 11.93 -3.40 -21.63
N ILE A 341 12.80 -3.20 -20.63
CA ILE A 341 12.63 -2.29 -19.48
C ILE A 341 13.81 -1.32 -19.45
N ASP A 342 13.51 -0.03 -19.28
CA ASP A 342 14.51 1.04 -19.16
C ASP A 342 14.85 1.35 -17.70
N THR A 343 13.86 1.24 -16.81
CA THR A 343 13.98 1.59 -15.39
C THR A 343 13.36 0.52 -14.51
N VAL A 344 13.97 0.29 -13.35
CA VAL A 344 13.40 -0.55 -12.27
C VAL A 344 13.23 0.27 -11.01
N PHE A 345 12.03 0.18 -10.42
CA PHE A 345 11.71 0.79 -9.14
C PHE A 345 11.26 -0.24 -8.12
N ILE A 346 11.99 -0.32 -6.99
CA ILE A 346 11.62 -1.13 -5.83
C ILE A 346 11.36 -0.18 -4.66
N GLY A 347 10.14 -0.15 -4.14
CA GLY A 347 9.72 0.77 -3.08
C GLY A 347 8.21 0.87 -2.94
N SER A 348 7.70 2.04 -2.51
CA SER A 348 6.29 2.30 -2.27
C SER A 348 5.77 1.76 -0.94
N CYS A 349 4.61 2.26 -0.48
CA CYS A 349 3.90 1.68 0.66
C CYS A 349 3.49 0.22 0.43
N THR A 350 3.45 -0.23 -0.81
CA THR A 350 3.12 -1.61 -1.17
C THR A 350 4.27 -2.57 -0.89
N ASN A 351 5.49 -2.23 -1.35
CA ASN A 351 6.65 -3.14 -1.33
C ASN A 351 7.98 -2.43 -0.99
N GLY A 352 7.96 -1.54 0.00
CA GLY A 352 9.16 -0.89 0.54
C GLY A 352 9.57 -1.38 1.93
N ARG A 353 9.07 -2.54 2.38
CA ARG A 353 9.36 -3.10 3.71
C ARG A 353 10.58 -4.00 3.68
N ILE A 354 11.10 -4.36 4.85
CA ILE A 354 12.33 -5.13 4.96
C ILE A 354 12.26 -6.48 4.22
N GLU A 355 11.14 -7.19 4.26
CA GLU A 355 10.98 -8.47 3.56
C GLU A 355 11.01 -8.31 2.03
N ASP A 356 10.44 -7.23 1.51
CA ASP A 356 10.46 -6.90 0.09
C ASP A 356 11.91 -6.70 -0.39
N LEU A 357 12.70 -5.98 0.41
CA LEU A 357 14.11 -5.73 0.13
C LEU A 357 14.94 -7.02 0.24
N ARG A 358 14.66 -7.88 1.23
CA ARG A 358 15.29 -9.18 1.36
C ARG A 358 15.01 -10.04 0.12
N ALA A 359 13.73 -10.15 -0.28
CA ALA A 359 13.33 -10.95 -1.44
C ALA A 359 14.01 -10.50 -2.73
N ALA A 360 14.07 -9.20 -2.98
CA ALA A 360 14.76 -8.65 -4.14
C ALA A 360 16.29 -8.85 -4.06
N SER A 361 16.89 -8.67 -2.87
CA SER A 361 18.33 -8.82 -2.67
C SER A 361 18.81 -10.26 -2.93
N GLU A 362 18.02 -11.27 -2.59
CA GLU A 362 18.35 -12.67 -2.88
C GLU A 362 18.52 -12.92 -4.37
N ILE A 363 17.69 -12.32 -5.22
CA ILE A 363 17.78 -12.41 -6.67
C ILE A 363 19.03 -11.70 -7.20
N LEU A 364 19.44 -10.61 -6.54
CA LEU A 364 20.58 -9.77 -6.97
C LEU A 364 21.93 -10.25 -6.51
N LYS A 365 22.03 -11.23 -5.60
CA LYS A 365 23.32 -11.74 -5.07
C LYS A 365 24.26 -12.17 -6.20
N GLY A 366 25.43 -11.51 -6.27
CA GLY A 366 26.46 -11.82 -7.26
C GLY A 366 26.15 -11.40 -8.70
N LYS A 367 25.04 -10.71 -8.92
CA LYS A 367 24.58 -10.27 -10.25
C LYS A 367 24.66 -8.75 -10.38
N LYS A 368 24.52 -8.27 -11.63
CA LYS A 368 24.58 -6.85 -11.98
C LYS A 368 23.31 -6.43 -12.70
N VAL A 369 22.92 -5.19 -12.49
CA VAL A 369 21.93 -4.50 -13.31
C VAL A 369 22.46 -4.42 -14.73
N LYS A 370 21.59 -4.62 -15.73
CA LYS A 370 21.93 -4.50 -17.15
C LYS A 370 22.51 -3.10 -17.43
N ASP A 371 23.59 -3.06 -18.21
CA ASP A 371 24.25 -1.80 -18.58
C ASP A 371 23.26 -0.82 -19.22
N GLY A 372 23.32 0.45 -18.80
CA GLY A 372 22.45 1.52 -19.29
C GLY A 372 21.07 1.60 -18.63
N MET A 373 20.70 0.65 -17.76
CA MET A 373 19.42 0.66 -17.04
C MET A 373 19.54 1.48 -15.76
N ARG A 374 18.52 2.30 -15.49
CA ARG A 374 18.33 2.94 -14.20
C ARG A 374 17.63 1.97 -13.24
N ALA A 375 18.24 1.65 -12.13
CA ALA A 375 17.64 0.80 -11.11
C ALA A 375 17.66 1.52 -9.75
N MET A 376 16.50 1.65 -9.13
CA MET A 376 16.31 2.42 -7.90
C MET A 376 15.63 1.56 -6.84
N VAL A 377 16.15 1.63 -5.61
CA VAL A 377 15.52 1.01 -4.44
C VAL A 377 15.35 2.05 -3.34
N VAL A 378 14.11 2.15 -2.84
CA VAL A 378 13.69 3.14 -1.85
C VAL A 378 13.09 2.42 -0.64
N PRO A 379 13.83 2.32 0.47
CA PRO A 379 13.28 1.80 1.73
C PRO A 379 12.06 2.62 2.18
N GLY A 380 11.05 1.96 2.71
CA GLY A 380 9.80 2.62 3.07
C GLY A 380 9.87 3.49 4.32
N SER A 381 10.88 3.29 5.19
CA SER A 381 11.16 4.13 6.35
C SER A 381 12.66 4.19 6.63
N GLY A 382 13.08 5.17 7.44
CA GLY A 382 14.45 5.24 7.90
C GLY A 382 14.84 4.04 8.76
N LEU A 383 13.90 3.44 9.49
CA LEU A 383 14.15 2.22 10.27
C LEU A 383 14.33 1.00 9.37
N VAL A 384 13.51 0.84 8.33
CA VAL A 384 13.73 -0.22 7.31
C VAL A 384 15.09 -0.04 6.64
N ARG A 385 15.44 1.20 6.30
CA ARG A 385 16.73 1.51 5.71
C ARG A 385 17.89 1.11 6.62
N MET A 386 17.84 1.50 7.87
CA MET A 386 18.85 1.16 8.88
C MET A 386 18.98 -0.36 9.03
N GLN A 387 17.86 -1.07 9.19
CA GLN A 387 17.85 -2.53 9.28
C GLN A 387 18.45 -3.20 8.03
N ALA A 388 18.10 -2.73 6.84
CA ALA A 388 18.65 -3.26 5.59
C ALA A 388 20.17 -3.01 5.45
N GLU A 389 20.66 -1.89 6.00
CA GLU A 389 22.10 -1.59 6.05
C GLU A 389 22.81 -2.52 7.05
N GLU A 390 22.23 -2.74 8.24
CA GLU A 390 22.76 -3.66 9.25
C GLU A 390 22.79 -5.13 8.78
N GLU A 391 21.79 -5.56 8.01
CA GLU A 391 21.72 -6.90 7.41
C GLU A 391 22.60 -7.07 6.16
N GLY A 392 23.27 -6.02 5.69
CA GLY A 392 24.12 -6.04 4.50
C GLY A 392 23.34 -6.04 3.17
N ILE A 393 22.02 -5.89 3.21
CA ILE A 393 21.14 -5.84 2.03
C ILE A 393 21.46 -4.64 1.16
N ALA A 394 21.68 -3.47 1.77
CA ALA A 394 22.05 -2.24 1.07
C ALA A 394 23.32 -2.42 0.20
N GLU A 395 24.30 -3.18 0.70
CA GLU A 395 25.53 -3.45 -0.02
C GLU A 395 25.30 -4.38 -1.24
N ILE A 396 24.36 -5.32 -1.14
CA ILE A 396 23.96 -6.17 -2.26
C ILE A 396 23.37 -5.30 -3.39
N PHE A 397 22.44 -4.40 -3.06
CA PHE A 397 21.85 -3.48 -4.03
C PHE A 397 22.88 -2.55 -4.67
N ARG A 398 23.76 -1.93 -3.87
CA ARG A 398 24.84 -1.06 -4.38
C ARG A 398 25.79 -1.82 -5.30
N LYS A 399 26.22 -3.02 -4.90
CA LYS A 399 27.09 -3.88 -5.72
C LYS A 399 26.43 -4.32 -7.01
N ALA A 400 25.11 -4.55 -6.98
CA ALA A 400 24.34 -4.85 -8.18
C ALA A 400 24.22 -3.66 -9.13
N GLY A 401 24.36 -2.43 -8.64
CA GLY A 401 24.24 -1.19 -9.43
C GLY A 401 22.93 -0.43 -9.21
N PHE A 402 22.20 -0.73 -8.16
CA PHE A 402 21.01 0.05 -7.75
C PHE A 402 21.41 1.36 -7.05
N GLU A 403 20.64 2.40 -7.32
CA GLU A 403 20.63 3.61 -6.50
C GLU A 403 19.96 3.32 -5.15
N TRP A 404 20.73 3.32 -4.07
CA TRP A 404 20.23 3.15 -2.71
C TRP A 404 19.78 4.49 -2.15
N ARG A 405 18.48 4.67 -2.01
CA ARG A 405 17.83 5.95 -1.71
C ARG A 405 17.49 6.12 -0.22
N LEU A 406 17.16 7.35 0.17
CA LEU A 406 16.54 7.66 1.45
C LEU A 406 15.03 7.31 1.42
N ALA A 407 14.41 7.15 2.61
CA ALA A 407 13.03 6.75 2.73
C ALA A 407 12.04 7.83 2.24
N GLY A 408 10.97 7.40 1.56
CA GLY A 408 9.90 8.24 1.05
C GLY A 408 9.03 7.52 0.03
N CYS A 409 7.97 8.15 -0.45
CA CYS A 409 7.09 7.60 -1.49
C CYS A 409 7.76 7.52 -2.85
N SER A 410 8.73 8.40 -3.13
CA SER A 410 9.54 8.40 -4.35
C SER A 410 8.69 8.34 -5.62
N MET A 411 9.02 7.46 -6.54
CA MET A 411 8.37 7.30 -7.84
C MET A 411 6.92 6.76 -7.76
N CYS A 412 6.42 6.39 -6.58
CA CYS A 412 5.05 5.87 -6.46
C CYS A 412 3.99 6.86 -6.96
N LEU A 413 4.21 8.16 -6.79
CA LEU A 413 3.27 9.24 -7.15
C LEU A 413 3.86 10.32 -8.04
N ALA A 414 5.18 10.32 -8.28
CA ALA A 414 5.89 11.33 -9.07
C ALA A 414 5.66 12.81 -8.61
N MET A 415 5.42 13.02 -7.32
CA MET A 415 5.29 14.36 -6.70
C MET A 415 6.63 14.92 -6.19
N ASN A 416 7.71 14.23 -6.45
CA ASN A 416 9.08 14.55 -6.08
C ASN A 416 9.99 14.38 -7.30
N PRO A 417 11.30 14.62 -7.22
CA PRO A 417 12.21 14.52 -8.35
C PRO A 417 12.34 13.12 -8.97
N ASP A 418 11.89 12.08 -8.28
CA ASP A 418 11.96 10.70 -8.77
C ASP A 418 10.80 10.42 -9.74
N GLN A 419 11.06 10.60 -11.03
CA GLN A 419 10.07 10.46 -12.11
C GLN A 419 10.66 9.67 -13.29
N LEU A 420 9.76 9.09 -14.09
CA LEU A 420 10.08 8.53 -15.39
C LEU A 420 10.12 9.66 -16.44
N ALA A 421 11.04 9.53 -17.39
CA ALA A 421 11.02 10.34 -18.59
C ALA A 421 9.89 9.90 -19.55
N GLU A 422 9.56 10.77 -20.52
CA GLU A 422 8.55 10.49 -21.54
C GLU A 422 8.92 9.20 -22.32
N GLY A 423 8.00 8.25 -22.36
CA GLY A 423 8.17 6.97 -23.04
C GLY A 423 8.99 5.93 -22.29
N GLU A 424 9.66 6.31 -21.19
CA GLU A 424 10.44 5.40 -20.36
C GLU A 424 9.56 4.30 -19.73
N ARG A 425 10.05 3.07 -19.81
CA ARG A 425 9.33 1.87 -19.36
C ARG A 425 9.91 1.34 -18.06
N CYS A 426 9.07 1.19 -17.05
CA CYS A 426 9.47 0.79 -15.71
C CYS A 426 8.83 -0.54 -15.26
N ALA A 427 9.66 -1.46 -14.76
CA ALA A 427 9.19 -2.55 -13.90
C ALA A 427 9.14 -2.04 -12.46
N SER A 428 7.94 -1.95 -11.88
CA SER A 428 7.70 -1.21 -10.65
C SER A 428 6.98 -2.04 -9.59
N THR A 429 7.40 -1.92 -8.34
CA THR A 429 6.69 -2.50 -7.20
C THR A 429 5.65 -1.57 -6.60
N SER A 430 5.33 -0.45 -7.24
CA SER A 430 4.24 0.44 -6.83
C SER A 430 2.87 -0.26 -6.94
N ASN A 431 1.81 0.45 -6.59
CA ASN A 431 0.45 -0.09 -6.53
C ASN A 431 -0.42 0.31 -7.72
N ARG A 432 -0.07 1.35 -8.46
CA ARG A 432 -0.83 1.92 -9.58
C ARG A 432 0.04 2.11 -10.81
N ASN A 433 -0.55 1.91 -11.97
CA ASN A 433 0.11 2.02 -13.28
C ASN A 433 -0.70 2.79 -14.32
N PHE A 434 -1.68 3.62 -13.91
CA PHE A 434 -2.41 4.43 -14.88
C PHE A 434 -1.49 5.45 -15.57
N GLU A 435 -1.95 5.97 -16.72
CA GLU A 435 -1.23 6.91 -17.57
C GLU A 435 -0.63 8.08 -16.75
N GLY A 436 0.68 8.29 -16.86
CA GLY A 436 1.39 9.38 -16.18
C GLY A 436 1.65 9.21 -14.68
N ARG A 437 1.28 8.09 -14.07
CA ARG A 437 1.40 7.88 -12.61
C ARG A 437 2.82 8.09 -12.07
N GLN A 438 3.82 7.60 -12.77
CA GLN A 438 5.24 7.67 -12.35
C GLN A 438 6.04 8.73 -13.13
N GLY A 439 5.37 9.55 -13.93
CA GLY A 439 5.96 10.60 -14.79
C GLY A 439 5.14 10.78 -16.07
N TYR A 440 5.23 11.97 -16.66
CA TYR A 440 4.50 12.30 -17.89
C TYR A 440 4.83 11.28 -19.00
N ARG A 441 3.78 10.59 -19.50
CA ARG A 441 3.88 9.52 -20.50
C ARG A 441 4.83 8.36 -20.13
N GLY A 442 5.17 8.21 -18.86
CA GLY A 442 5.89 7.05 -18.36
C GLY A 442 5.03 5.77 -18.43
N ARG A 443 5.66 4.66 -18.75
CA ARG A 443 5.01 3.34 -18.95
C ARG A 443 5.36 2.43 -17.80
N THR A 444 4.36 2.04 -17.00
CA THR A 444 4.60 1.27 -15.78
C THR A 444 4.00 -0.13 -15.85
N HIS A 445 4.82 -1.14 -15.60
CA HIS A 445 4.41 -2.52 -15.36
C HIS A 445 4.52 -2.82 -13.87
N LEU A 446 3.41 -3.20 -13.24
CA LEU A 446 3.42 -3.64 -11.84
C LEU A 446 3.95 -5.07 -11.76
N VAL A 447 4.91 -5.29 -10.87
CA VAL A 447 5.56 -6.58 -10.62
C VAL A 447 5.87 -6.76 -9.14
N SER A 448 6.14 -8.00 -8.71
CA SER A 448 6.65 -8.27 -7.36
C SER A 448 8.12 -7.79 -7.20
N PRO A 449 8.61 -7.58 -5.96
CA PRO A 449 10.00 -7.18 -5.72
C PRO A 449 11.03 -8.11 -6.35
N ALA A 450 10.80 -9.41 -6.29
CA ALA A 450 11.70 -10.40 -6.90
C ALA A 450 11.69 -10.32 -8.43
N MET A 451 10.52 -10.11 -9.06
CA MET A 451 10.42 -9.90 -10.50
C MET A 451 11.03 -8.58 -10.95
N ALA A 452 10.92 -7.52 -10.15
CA ALA A 452 11.60 -6.25 -10.41
C ALA A 452 13.12 -6.43 -10.41
N ALA A 453 13.66 -7.17 -9.43
CA ALA A 453 15.08 -7.52 -9.38
C ALA A 453 15.52 -8.38 -10.59
N ALA A 454 14.70 -9.35 -11.00
CA ALA A 454 14.94 -10.16 -12.19
C ALA A 454 14.98 -9.30 -13.47
N ALA A 455 14.04 -8.36 -13.61
CA ALA A 455 13.99 -7.42 -14.72
C ALA A 455 15.21 -6.50 -14.75
N ALA A 456 15.73 -6.08 -13.59
CA ALA A 456 16.94 -5.28 -13.50
C ALA A 456 18.18 -6.01 -14.07
N ILE A 457 18.29 -7.31 -13.84
CA ILE A 457 19.40 -8.14 -14.32
C ILE A 457 19.31 -8.36 -15.83
N THR A 458 18.13 -8.69 -16.33
CA THR A 458 17.94 -9.12 -17.72
C THR A 458 17.66 -7.98 -18.69
N GLY A 459 17.15 -6.85 -18.18
CA GLY A 459 16.72 -5.71 -18.98
C GLY A 459 15.37 -5.87 -19.64
N LYS A 460 14.57 -6.85 -19.20
CA LYS A 460 13.23 -7.12 -19.70
C LYS A 460 12.37 -7.73 -18.60
N LEU A 461 11.05 -7.73 -18.79
CA LEU A 461 10.17 -8.47 -17.89
C LEU A 461 10.59 -9.94 -17.87
N THR A 462 10.79 -10.51 -16.68
CA THR A 462 11.41 -11.84 -16.55
C THR A 462 10.69 -12.63 -15.46
N ASP A 463 10.44 -13.90 -15.76
CA ASP A 463 9.96 -14.84 -14.75
C ASP A 463 11.07 -15.09 -13.71
N VAL A 464 10.82 -14.72 -12.48
CA VAL A 464 11.78 -14.88 -11.40
C VAL A 464 12.19 -16.36 -11.19
N ARG A 465 11.36 -17.31 -11.57
CA ARG A 465 11.62 -18.75 -11.47
C ARG A 465 12.70 -19.23 -12.45
N GLU A 466 13.01 -18.44 -13.47
CA GLU A 466 14.05 -18.72 -14.47
C GLU A 466 15.41 -18.13 -14.06
N ILE A 467 15.46 -17.28 -13.00
CA ILE A 467 16.69 -16.70 -12.50
C ILE A 467 17.40 -17.69 -11.57
N GLN A 468 18.53 -18.22 -12.02
CA GLN A 468 19.38 -19.12 -11.24
C GLN A 468 20.43 -18.37 -10.42
#